data_78ff0fdba611c4830277b0eb5ffe8663
#
_entry.id   78ff0fdba611c4830277b0eb5ffe8663
#
_cell.length_a   1.000
_cell.length_b   1.000
_cell.length_c   1.000
_cell.angle_alpha   90.00
_cell.angle_beta   90.00
_cell.angle_gamma   90.00
#
_symmetry.space_group_name_H-M   'P 1'
#
loop_
_entity.id
_entity.type
_entity.pdbx_description
1 polymer ?
#
loop_
_entity_poly.entity_id
_entity_poly.type
_entity_poly.pdbx_seq_one_letter_code
_entity_poly.pdbx_strand_id
1 'polypeptide(L)'
;FRRILETNNKSVLADYPLTESEFRQIQNAMTFPSFYEAGKFLVGENGVAKVSVQREDARLGTVRLVVFKREDVAGGSSVYQVINQFVAPKTMGLDRDARFDVSLLINGIPLIQIELKKRSVSHMDAYNQIKNYIATDKYRGLFSCLQCFVISNGSTTRYIAANTDTKLNKKFLTRWNDRDNHPVDDLFGFARYVLSIPQAHQLISHYSVLDNEGENIILLRPYQIHAIKALKEAASKHESGYVWHTTGSGKTLTSYKASRNLYQI
;
A
#
# COMPACT_ATOMS: atom_id res chain seq x y z
N PHE A 1 -1.19 2.35 -15.94
CA PHE A 1 -2.33 2.78 -15.15
C PHE A 1 -3.56 2.99 -16.03
N ARG A 2 -3.54 3.93 -17.03
CA ARG A 2 -4.68 4.29 -17.88
C ARG A 2 -5.40 3.07 -18.48
N ARG A 3 -4.69 2.18 -19.17
CA ARG A 3 -5.27 0.97 -19.78
C ARG A 3 -6.02 0.09 -18.78
N ILE A 4 -5.46 -0.11 -17.59
CA ILE A 4 -6.11 -0.91 -16.53
C ILE A 4 -7.36 -0.20 -16.02
N LEU A 5 -7.28 1.12 -15.80
CA LEU A 5 -8.40 1.92 -15.35
C LEU A 5 -9.56 1.86 -16.35
N GLU A 6 -9.29 2.04 -17.65
CA GLU A 6 -10.30 1.95 -18.71
C GLU A 6 -10.90 0.54 -18.78
N THR A 7 -10.08 -0.51 -18.70
CA THR A 7 -10.55 -1.91 -18.72
C THR A 7 -11.46 -2.21 -17.53
N ASN A 8 -11.08 -1.80 -16.33
CA ASN A 8 -11.85 -2.06 -15.11
C ASN A 8 -13.12 -1.22 -14.99
N ASN A 9 -13.25 -0.16 -15.79
CA ASN A 9 -14.40 0.75 -15.80
C ASN A 9 -15.11 0.80 -17.15
N LYS A 10 -14.96 -0.21 -17.97
CA LYS A 10 -15.52 -0.25 -19.33
C LYS A 10 -17.03 0.09 -19.38
N SER A 11 -17.80 -0.47 -18.46
CA SER A 11 -19.25 -0.21 -18.36
C SER A 11 -19.59 1.22 -18.00
N VAL A 12 -18.79 1.86 -17.12
CA VAL A 12 -18.98 3.25 -16.72
C VAL A 12 -18.58 4.20 -17.83
N LEU A 13 -17.55 3.84 -18.58
CA LEU A 13 -17.06 4.62 -19.73
C LEU A 13 -17.91 4.43 -21.00
N ALA A 14 -18.87 3.48 -20.98
CA ALA A 14 -19.75 3.17 -22.12
C ALA A 14 -19.00 3.04 -23.46
N ASP A 15 -17.84 2.36 -23.41
CA ASP A 15 -16.90 2.17 -24.52
C ASP A 15 -16.26 3.46 -25.09
N TYR A 16 -16.44 4.61 -24.46
CA TYR A 16 -15.74 5.85 -24.81
C TYR A 16 -14.44 5.97 -24.01
N PRO A 17 -13.26 5.75 -24.60
CA PRO A 17 -11.99 5.83 -23.88
C PRO A 17 -11.77 7.25 -23.32
N LEU A 18 -10.89 7.35 -22.33
CA LEU A 18 -10.51 8.65 -21.76
C LEU A 18 -9.69 9.46 -22.78
N THR A 19 -9.96 10.75 -22.87
CA THR A 19 -9.09 11.68 -23.59
C THR A 19 -7.81 11.97 -22.80
N GLU A 20 -6.84 12.64 -23.39
CA GLU A 20 -5.62 13.06 -22.68
C GLU A 20 -5.91 14.05 -21.55
N SER A 21 -6.84 14.97 -21.78
CA SER A 21 -7.26 15.96 -20.78
C SER A 21 -7.98 15.29 -19.60
N GLU A 22 -8.91 14.38 -19.87
CA GLU A 22 -9.60 13.59 -18.86
C GLU A 22 -8.63 12.74 -18.04
N PHE A 23 -7.67 12.08 -18.70
CA PHE A 23 -6.66 11.31 -18.01
C PHE A 23 -5.74 12.18 -17.15
N ARG A 24 -5.41 13.40 -17.58
CA ARG A 24 -4.66 14.38 -16.78
C ARG A 24 -5.44 14.82 -15.54
N GLN A 25 -6.76 15.01 -15.63
CA GLN A 25 -7.59 15.25 -14.45
C GLN A 25 -7.44 14.11 -13.42
N ILE A 26 -7.47 12.87 -13.89
CA ILE A 26 -7.32 11.70 -13.02
C ILE A 26 -5.92 11.66 -12.39
N GLN A 27 -4.86 11.92 -13.16
CA GLN A 27 -3.50 11.97 -12.63
C GLN A 27 -3.34 13.04 -11.53
N ASN A 28 -3.93 14.22 -11.74
CA ASN A 28 -3.91 15.29 -10.74
C ASN A 28 -4.70 14.89 -9.49
N ALA A 29 -5.88 14.29 -9.63
CA ALA A 29 -6.69 13.80 -8.52
C ALA A 29 -6.04 12.64 -7.76
N MET A 30 -5.12 11.91 -8.39
CA MET A 30 -4.34 10.81 -7.81
C MET A 30 -2.95 11.26 -7.31
N THR A 31 -2.71 12.56 -7.21
CA THR A 31 -1.50 13.15 -6.64
C THR A 31 -1.84 13.73 -5.27
N PHE A 32 -1.32 13.13 -4.22
CA PHE A 32 -1.66 13.45 -2.84
C PHE A 32 -0.54 14.23 -2.14
N PRO A 33 -0.88 15.13 -1.20
CA PRO A 33 0.11 15.88 -0.44
C PRO A 33 0.87 15.03 0.58
N SER A 34 0.31 13.86 0.95
CA SER A 34 0.96 12.91 1.85
C SER A 34 0.48 11.48 1.58
N PHE A 35 1.28 10.50 2.01
CA PHE A 35 0.88 9.08 1.96
C PHE A 35 -0.37 8.80 2.81
N TYR A 36 -0.56 9.54 3.89
CA TYR A 36 -1.75 9.45 4.74
C TYR A 36 -3.01 9.86 3.98
N GLU A 37 -3.00 10.99 3.26
CA GLU A 37 -4.14 11.43 2.45
C GLU A 37 -4.44 10.44 1.31
N ALA A 38 -3.41 9.88 0.69
CA ALA A 38 -3.58 8.78 -0.25
C ALA A 38 -4.20 7.54 0.42
N GLY A 39 -3.78 7.21 1.64
CA GLY A 39 -4.37 6.13 2.43
C GLY A 39 -5.85 6.34 2.70
N LYS A 40 -6.26 7.57 3.06
CA LYS A 40 -7.69 7.92 3.23
C LYS A 40 -8.47 7.72 1.94
N PHE A 41 -7.92 8.16 0.83
CA PHE A 41 -8.54 7.96 -0.48
C PHE A 41 -8.68 6.46 -0.81
N LEU A 42 -7.64 5.64 -0.55
CA LEU A 42 -7.66 4.20 -0.84
C LEU A 42 -8.65 3.41 0.03
N VAL A 43 -8.95 3.88 1.25
CA VAL A 43 -10.03 3.29 2.07
C VAL A 43 -11.37 3.39 1.35
N GLY A 44 -11.61 4.48 0.66
CA GLY A 44 -12.79 4.68 -0.16
C GLY A 44 -14.13 4.63 0.57
N GLU A 45 -15.17 4.68 -0.19
CA GLU A 45 -16.54 4.47 0.29
C GLU A 45 -16.87 2.97 0.24
N ASN A 46 -17.19 2.37 1.37
CA ASN A 46 -17.44 0.93 1.49
C ASN A 46 -16.31 0.05 0.91
N GLY A 47 -15.06 0.46 1.11
CA GLY A 47 -13.89 -0.27 0.61
C GLY A 47 -13.61 -0.11 -0.88
N VAL A 48 -14.25 0.84 -1.56
CA VAL A 48 -14.05 1.11 -2.99
C VAL A 48 -13.58 2.55 -3.19
N ALA A 49 -12.34 2.72 -3.62
CA ALA A 49 -11.80 4.02 -3.98
C ALA A 49 -12.16 4.37 -5.42
N LYS A 50 -12.72 5.55 -5.61
CA LYS A 50 -13.16 6.07 -6.91
C LYS A 50 -12.57 7.45 -7.15
N VAL A 51 -12.21 7.71 -8.41
CA VAL A 51 -11.83 9.05 -8.88
C VAL A 51 -12.95 9.60 -9.78
N SER A 52 -13.30 10.85 -9.57
CA SER A 52 -14.26 11.54 -10.42
C SER A 52 -13.54 12.22 -11.58
N VAL A 53 -14.10 12.15 -12.77
CA VAL A 53 -13.61 12.85 -13.96
C VAL A 53 -14.77 13.49 -14.71
N GLN A 54 -14.61 14.77 -15.04
CA GLN A 54 -15.52 15.48 -15.92
C GLN A 54 -15.18 15.12 -17.36
N ARG A 55 -16.15 14.54 -18.09
CA ARG A 55 -15.96 14.18 -19.49
C ARG A 55 -15.93 15.44 -20.36
N GLU A 56 -15.09 15.43 -21.39
CA GLU A 56 -15.03 16.53 -22.37
C GLU A 56 -16.35 16.66 -23.17
N ASP A 57 -16.97 15.54 -23.51
CA ASP A 57 -18.30 15.52 -24.05
C ASP A 57 -19.33 15.78 -22.94
N ALA A 58 -19.90 16.95 -22.87
CA ALA A 58 -20.87 17.38 -21.86
C ALA A 58 -22.07 16.41 -21.72
N ARG A 59 -22.40 15.65 -22.76
CA ARG A 59 -23.48 14.67 -22.74
C ARG A 59 -23.16 13.47 -21.86
N LEU A 60 -21.87 13.18 -21.66
CA LEU A 60 -21.39 12.08 -20.80
C LEU A 60 -21.28 12.51 -19.33
N GLY A 61 -21.34 13.80 -19.03
CA GLY A 61 -21.35 14.33 -17.66
C GLY A 61 -20.10 14.02 -16.86
N THR A 62 -20.26 13.84 -15.56
CA THR A 62 -19.18 13.42 -14.65
C THR A 62 -19.32 11.95 -14.35
N VAL A 63 -18.23 11.19 -14.50
CA VAL A 63 -18.19 9.76 -14.18
C VAL A 63 -17.28 9.48 -12.99
N ARG A 64 -17.56 8.43 -12.23
CA ARG A 64 -16.75 7.98 -11.08
C ARG A 64 -16.13 6.64 -11.41
N LEU A 65 -14.81 6.62 -11.58
CA LEU A 65 -14.04 5.45 -11.98
C LEU A 65 -13.45 4.76 -10.76
N VAL A 66 -13.64 3.45 -10.66
CA VAL A 66 -13.05 2.62 -9.62
C VAL A 66 -11.55 2.47 -9.89
N VAL A 67 -10.73 2.81 -8.90
CA VAL A 67 -9.26 2.71 -8.96
C VAL A 67 -8.71 1.62 -8.05
N PHE A 68 -9.35 1.38 -6.91
CA PHE A 68 -8.94 0.37 -5.94
C PHE A 68 -10.15 -0.22 -5.22
N LYS A 69 -10.11 -1.52 -4.92
CA LYS A 69 -11.12 -2.22 -4.13
C LYS A 69 -10.42 -3.00 -3.02
N ARG A 70 -10.90 -2.84 -1.81
CA ARG A 70 -10.37 -3.52 -0.63
C ARG A 70 -10.52 -5.04 -0.72
N GLU A 71 -11.71 -5.51 -1.11
CA GLU A 71 -12.09 -6.93 -1.09
C GLU A 71 -11.81 -7.66 -2.42
N ASP A 72 -11.36 -6.95 -3.45
CA ASP A 72 -11.07 -7.53 -4.76
C ASP A 72 -9.67 -8.16 -4.80
N VAL A 73 -9.44 -9.11 -3.91
CA VAL A 73 -8.17 -9.77 -3.69
C VAL A 73 -8.16 -11.16 -4.34
N ALA A 74 -7.16 -11.42 -5.18
CA ALA A 74 -6.90 -12.71 -5.81
C ALA A 74 -8.13 -13.36 -6.50
N GLY A 75 -8.29 -13.13 -7.78
CA GLY A 75 -9.37 -13.70 -8.61
C GLY A 75 -10.49 -12.72 -8.97
N GLY A 76 -10.44 -11.48 -8.50
CA GLY A 76 -11.31 -10.39 -8.93
C GLY A 76 -10.76 -9.59 -10.12
N SER A 77 -11.19 -8.34 -10.25
CA SER A 77 -10.76 -7.43 -11.32
C SER A 77 -9.42 -6.74 -11.07
N SER A 78 -8.81 -6.95 -9.90
CA SER A 78 -7.52 -6.33 -9.55
C SER A 78 -6.36 -6.89 -10.35
N VAL A 79 -5.57 -6.00 -10.95
CA VAL A 79 -4.37 -6.32 -11.72
C VAL A 79 -3.14 -6.04 -10.87
N TYR A 80 -2.26 -7.03 -10.74
CA TYR A 80 -1.03 -6.92 -9.97
C TYR A 80 0.17 -6.83 -10.89
N GLN A 81 1.07 -5.90 -10.61
CA GLN A 81 2.25 -5.65 -11.42
C GLN A 81 3.47 -5.42 -10.54
N VAL A 82 4.62 -5.82 -11.04
CA VAL A 82 5.93 -5.49 -10.49
C VAL A 82 6.68 -4.67 -11.53
N ILE A 83 7.16 -3.53 -11.14
CA ILE A 83 8.07 -2.73 -11.96
C ILE A 83 9.42 -2.61 -11.25
N ASN A 84 10.48 -2.60 -12.01
CA ASN A 84 11.83 -2.42 -11.49
C ASN A 84 12.54 -1.23 -12.15
N GLN A 85 13.49 -0.65 -11.45
CA GLN A 85 14.36 0.40 -11.94
C GLN A 85 13.61 1.59 -12.53
N PHE A 86 12.50 1.98 -11.89
CA PHE A 86 11.72 3.14 -12.32
C PHE A 86 12.50 4.43 -12.07
N VAL A 87 12.71 5.21 -13.13
CA VAL A 87 13.37 6.51 -13.03
C VAL A 87 12.33 7.57 -12.73
N ALA A 88 12.40 8.15 -11.52
CA ALA A 88 11.53 9.25 -11.14
C ALA A 88 11.89 10.52 -11.92
N PRO A 89 10.90 11.27 -12.41
CA PRO A 89 11.15 12.52 -13.11
C PRO A 89 11.95 13.50 -12.26
N LYS A 90 12.86 14.24 -12.91
CA LYS A 90 13.62 15.32 -12.26
C LYS A 90 12.66 16.41 -11.79
N THR A 91 12.92 16.90 -10.62
CA THR A 91 12.37 18.18 -10.16
C THR A 91 13.28 19.30 -10.65
N MET A 92 12.74 20.50 -10.86
CA MET A 92 13.55 21.63 -11.36
C MET A 92 14.83 21.83 -10.52
N GLY A 93 15.95 22.08 -11.20
CA GLY A 93 17.24 22.48 -10.61
C GLY A 93 18.29 21.37 -10.53
N LEU A 94 19.17 21.45 -9.53
CA LEU A 94 20.33 20.54 -9.32
C LEU A 94 19.97 19.12 -8.84
N ASP A 95 18.79 18.67 -9.13
CA ASP A 95 18.24 17.45 -8.58
C ASP A 95 18.81 16.21 -9.29
N ARG A 96 19.28 15.22 -8.51
CA ARG A 96 19.79 13.96 -9.03
C ARG A 96 18.62 13.06 -9.45
N ASP A 97 18.82 12.26 -10.50
CA ASP A 97 17.89 11.21 -10.87
C ASP A 97 17.69 10.26 -9.69
N ALA A 98 16.44 10.01 -9.33
CA ALA A 98 16.11 8.94 -8.42
C ALA A 98 15.65 7.72 -9.23
N ARG A 99 16.14 6.55 -8.86
CA ARG A 99 15.76 5.30 -9.50
C ARG A 99 15.29 4.35 -8.42
N PHE A 100 14.01 4.04 -8.46
CA PHE A 100 13.37 3.12 -7.52
C PHE A 100 13.67 1.68 -7.91
N ASP A 101 14.14 0.87 -6.96
CA ASP A 101 14.58 -0.48 -7.28
C ASP A 101 13.44 -1.38 -7.71
N VAL A 102 12.42 -1.58 -6.87
CA VAL A 102 11.25 -2.40 -7.19
C VAL A 102 9.99 -1.79 -6.58
N SER A 103 8.92 -1.72 -7.36
CA SER A 103 7.62 -1.28 -6.87
C SER A 103 6.55 -2.31 -7.20
N LEU A 104 5.69 -2.61 -6.23
CA LEU A 104 4.48 -3.42 -6.43
C LEU A 104 3.29 -2.49 -6.65
N LEU A 105 2.56 -2.76 -7.73
CA LEU A 105 1.40 -1.99 -8.14
C LEU A 105 0.15 -2.84 -8.07
N ILE A 106 -0.94 -2.23 -7.63
CA ILE A 106 -2.30 -2.76 -7.75
C ILE A 106 -3.08 -1.82 -8.66
N ASN A 107 -3.64 -2.34 -9.72
CA ASN A 107 -4.34 -1.56 -10.76
C ASN A 107 -3.48 -0.44 -11.37
N GLY A 108 -2.17 -0.65 -11.45
CA GLY A 108 -1.22 0.35 -11.95
C GLY A 108 -0.88 1.46 -10.96
N ILE A 109 -1.34 1.37 -9.70
CA ILE A 109 -1.03 2.31 -8.61
C ILE A 109 0.09 1.72 -7.77
N PRO A 110 1.25 2.39 -7.62
CA PRO A 110 2.34 1.94 -6.76
C PRO A 110 1.89 2.00 -5.29
N LEU A 111 1.88 0.86 -4.60
CA LEU A 111 1.46 0.79 -3.20
C LEU A 111 2.56 0.32 -2.25
N ILE A 112 3.53 -0.46 -2.76
CA ILE A 112 4.67 -0.93 -1.97
C ILE A 112 5.95 -0.61 -2.73
N GLN A 113 6.87 0.10 -2.10
CA GLN A 113 8.21 0.36 -2.62
C GLN A 113 9.22 -0.51 -1.89
N ILE A 114 10.09 -1.18 -2.65
CA ILE A 114 11.16 -2.04 -2.12
C ILE A 114 12.48 -1.42 -2.55
N GLU A 115 13.32 -1.11 -1.57
CA GLU A 115 14.66 -0.59 -1.78
C GLU A 115 15.69 -1.65 -1.39
N LEU A 116 16.62 -1.92 -2.30
CA LEU A 116 17.56 -3.04 -2.20
C LEU A 116 19.00 -2.55 -2.07
N LYS A 117 19.77 -3.27 -1.27
CA LYS A 117 21.23 -3.11 -1.16
C LYS A 117 21.93 -4.44 -1.38
N LYS A 118 23.21 -4.37 -1.74
CA LYS A 118 24.06 -5.57 -1.82
C LYS A 118 24.17 -6.21 -0.43
N ARG A 119 24.37 -7.53 -0.36
CA ARG A 119 24.51 -8.28 0.90
C ARG A 119 25.61 -7.75 1.82
N SER A 120 26.68 -7.20 1.26
CA SER A 120 27.79 -6.59 1.99
C SER A 120 27.49 -5.22 2.57
N VAL A 121 26.33 -4.64 2.25
CA VAL A 121 25.90 -3.30 2.68
C VAL A 121 24.76 -3.43 3.69
N SER A 122 24.70 -2.51 4.64
CA SER A 122 23.61 -2.51 5.62
C SER A 122 22.26 -2.25 4.93
N HIS A 123 21.23 -3.00 5.33
CA HIS A 123 19.85 -2.71 4.91
C HIS A 123 19.39 -1.31 5.37
N MET A 124 20.04 -0.73 6.40
CA MET A 124 19.76 0.62 6.86
C MET A 124 20.14 1.70 5.84
N ASP A 125 21.03 1.40 4.89
CA ASP A 125 21.34 2.33 3.80
C ASP A 125 20.17 2.43 2.81
N ALA A 126 19.38 1.37 2.66
CA ALA A 126 18.11 1.44 1.93
C ALA A 126 17.08 2.33 2.66
N TYR A 127 17.01 2.24 4.00
CA TYR A 127 16.17 3.15 4.79
C TYR A 127 16.58 4.62 4.63
N ASN A 128 17.87 4.91 4.72
CA ASN A 128 18.39 6.26 4.55
C ASN A 128 18.11 6.80 3.12
N GLN A 129 18.16 5.93 2.11
CA GLN A 129 17.83 6.29 0.74
C GLN A 129 16.35 6.63 0.59
N ILE A 130 15.45 5.86 1.17
CA ILE A 130 14.00 6.18 1.19
C ILE A 130 13.77 7.53 1.88
N LYS A 131 14.39 7.78 3.03
CA LYS A 131 14.30 9.09 3.70
C LYS A 131 14.74 10.24 2.81
N ASN A 132 15.85 10.06 2.10
CA ASN A 132 16.33 11.07 1.15
C ASN A 132 15.34 11.29 0.00
N TYR A 133 14.72 10.23 -0.52
CA TYR A 133 13.69 10.34 -1.56
C TYR A 133 12.45 11.09 -1.06
N ILE A 134 12.03 10.88 0.18
CA ILE A 134 10.93 11.63 0.79
C ILE A 134 11.34 13.10 0.97
N ALA A 135 12.50 13.37 1.55
CA ALA A 135 12.99 14.72 1.82
C ALA A 135 13.22 15.54 0.53
N THR A 136 13.53 14.88 -0.58
CA THR A 136 13.73 15.50 -1.89
C THR A 136 12.49 15.39 -2.79
N ASP A 137 11.33 15.04 -2.21
CA ASP A 137 10.02 14.97 -2.88
C ASP A 137 10.05 14.14 -4.18
N LYS A 138 10.66 12.96 -4.13
CA LYS A 138 10.73 12.04 -5.28
C LYS A 138 9.48 11.21 -5.49
N TYR A 139 8.68 11.02 -4.44
CA TYR A 139 7.43 10.26 -4.50
C TYR A 139 6.25 11.13 -4.91
N ARG A 140 6.23 11.55 -6.18
CA ARG A 140 5.20 12.40 -6.79
C ARG A 140 4.24 11.63 -7.69
N GLY A 141 3.16 12.28 -8.09
CA GLY A 141 2.14 11.69 -8.95
C GLY A 141 1.60 10.41 -8.32
N LEU A 142 1.48 9.33 -9.09
CA LEU A 142 0.99 8.06 -8.58
C LEU A 142 1.86 7.46 -7.44
N PHE A 143 3.15 7.81 -7.35
CA PHE A 143 4.00 7.36 -6.24
C PHE A 143 3.66 8.02 -4.89
N SER A 144 2.86 9.08 -4.88
CA SER A 144 2.28 9.61 -3.64
C SER A 144 1.28 8.63 -2.98
N CYS A 145 0.83 7.61 -3.72
CA CYS A 145 -0.07 6.57 -3.23
C CYS A 145 0.62 5.45 -2.43
N LEU A 146 1.94 5.46 -2.30
CA LEU A 146 2.68 4.45 -1.54
C LEU A 146 2.16 4.33 -0.10
N GLN A 147 2.01 3.10 0.37
CA GLN A 147 1.51 2.79 1.72
C GLN A 147 2.53 2.02 2.56
N CYS A 148 3.49 1.38 1.92
CA CYS A 148 4.49 0.55 2.58
C CYS A 148 5.86 0.71 1.92
N PHE A 149 6.89 0.82 2.74
CA PHE A 149 8.28 0.68 2.33
C PHE A 149 8.85 -0.64 2.83
N VAL A 150 9.60 -1.31 1.98
CA VAL A 150 10.38 -2.51 2.30
C VAL A 150 11.84 -2.21 2.02
N ILE A 151 12.71 -2.54 2.96
CA ILE A 151 14.16 -2.40 2.84
C ILE A 151 14.81 -3.76 2.96
N SER A 152 15.77 -4.06 2.11
CA SER A 152 16.47 -5.34 2.17
C SER A 152 17.89 -5.26 1.61
N ASN A 153 18.77 -6.09 2.16
CA ASN A 153 20.06 -6.42 1.54
C ASN A 153 20.14 -7.91 1.10
N GLY A 154 18.96 -8.54 0.95
CA GLY A 154 18.84 -9.95 0.61
C GLY A 154 18.86 -10.88 1.82
N SER A 155 19.65 -10.57 2.85
CA SER A 155 19.78 -11.38 4.08
C SER A 155 18.95 -10.82 5.24
N THR A 156 18.72 -9.51 5.25
CA THR A 156 17.89 -8.83 6.25
C THR A 156 16.86 -7.98 5.56
N THR A 157 15.59 -8.25 5.86
CA THR A 157 14.44 -7.55 5.28
C THR A 157 13.58 -6.97 6.39
N ARG A 158 13.14 -5.73 6.23
CA ARG A 158 12.23 -5.04 7.15
C ARG A 158 11.19 -4.27 6.35
N TYR A 159 10.03 -4.03 6.96
CA TYR A 159 9.01 -3.17 6.36
C TYR A 159 8.57 -2.08 7.35
N ILE A 160 8.03 -1.02 6.82
CA ILE A 160 7.53 0.13 7.56
C ILE A 160 6.40 0.81 6.78
N ALA A 161 5.45 1.42 7.47
CA ALA A 161 4.43 2.23 6.83
C ALA A 161 5.04 3.45 6.12
N ALA A 162 4.51 3.79 4.97
CA ALA A 162 4.89 5.01 4.28
C ALA A 162 4.36 6.22 5.06
N ASN A 163 5.27 7.07 5.49
CA ASN A 163 4.97 8.28 6.23
C ASN A 163 5.91 9.41 5.78
N THR A 164 5.62 10.65 6.15
CA THR A 164 6.50 11.79 5.90
C THR A 164 7.85 11.62 6.60
N ASP A 165 8.87 12.35 6.17
CA ASP A 165 10.24 12.20 6.70
C ASP A 165 10.29 12.36 8.24
N THR A 166 9.58 13.34 8.79
CA THR A 166 9.52 13.58 10.23
C THR A 166 8.85 12.45 11.02
N LYS A 167 7.93 11.71 10.39
CA LYS A 167 7.16 10.61 10.99
C LYS A 167 7.76 9.23 10.69
N LEU A 168 8.63 9.13 9.68
CA LEU A 168 9.32 7.88 9.34
C LEU A 168 10.44 7.59 10.36
N ASN A 169 10.15 6.76 11.35
CA ASN A 169 11.08 6.46 12.44
C ASN A 169 11.54 4.99 12.38
N LYS A 170 12.86 4.78 12.41
CA LYS A 170 13.49 3.44 12.38
C LYS A 170 13.01 2.49 13.49
N LYS A 171 12.49 3.02 14.61
CA LYS A 171 11.91 2.20 15.69
C LYS A 171 10.67 1.42 15.25
N PHE A 172 10.03 1.83 14.16
CA PHE A 172 8.86 1.15 13.59
C PHE A 172 9.23 0.18 12.46
N LEU A 173 10.51 0.06 12.11
CA LEU A 173 10.95 -0.99 11.20
C LEU A 173 10.60 -2.36 11.78
N THR A 174 9.78 -3.08 11.05
CA THR A 174 9.21 -4.34 11.50
C THR A 174 9.84 -5.51 10.76
N ARG A 175 10.26 -6.53 11.50
CA ARG A 175 10.64 -7.83 10.99
C ARG A 175 9.40 -8.69 10.83
N TRP A 176 9.34 -9.48 9.78
CA TRP A 176 8.30 -10.49 9.66
C TRP A 176 8.65 -11.72 10.51
N ASN A 177 7.68 -12.20 11.25
CA ASN A 177 7.72 -13.48 11.90
C ASN A 177 6.57 -14.33 11.37
N ASP A 178 6.81 -15.62 11.16
CA ASP A 178 5.78 -16.58 10.77
C ASP A 178 4.76 -16.86 11.91
N ARG A 179 3.83 -17.78 11.68
CA ARG A 179 2.79 -18.12 12.66
C ARG A 179 3.36 -18.73 13.95
N ASP A 180 4.49 -19.41 13.86
CA ASP A 180 5.19 -20.05 14.98
C ASP A 180 6.22 -19.11 15.63
N ASN A 181 6.14 -17.83 15.27
CA ASN A 181 7.02 -16.75 15.73
C ASN A 181 8.50 -16.90 15.32
N HIS A 182 8.80 -17.71 14.30
CA HIS A 182 10.13 -17.77 13.74
C HIS A 182 10.42 -16.55 12.85
N PRO A 183 11.61 -15.95 12.96
CA PRO A 183 11.97 -14.79 12.15
C PRO A 183 12.17 -15.16 10.68
N VAL A 184 11.63 -14.34 9.80
CA VAL A 184 11.83 -14.42 8.35
C VAL A 184 12.63 -13.18 7.92
N ASP A 185 13.94 -13.35 7.85
CA ASP A 185 14.85 -12.23 7.57
C ASP A 185 15.22 -12.13 6.08
N ASP A 186 15.35 -13.25 5.37
CA ASP A 186 15.72 -13.24 3.96
C ASP A 186 14.62 -12.68 3.05
N LEU A 187 15.05 -12.07 1.93
CA LEU A 187 14.15 -11.41 0.99
C LEU A 187 13.15 -12.38 0.35
N PHE A 188 13.55 -13.60 0.01
CA PHE A 188 12.66 -14.54 -0.69
C PHE A 188 11.59 -15.10 0.25
N GLY A 189 11.98 -15.43 1.49
CA GLY A 189 11.04 -15.80 2.54
C GLY A 189 10.05 -14.67 2.81
N PHE A 190 10.55 -13.45 2.98
CA PHE A 190 9.70 -12.28 3.16
C PHE A 190 8.75 -12.06 1.96
N ALA A 191 9.23 -12.17 0.73
CA ALA A 191 8.41 -12.02 -0.45
C ALA A 191 7.27 -13.06 -0.49
N ARG A 192 7.55 -14.30 -0.13
CA ARG A 192 6.54 -15.37 -0.05
C ARG A 192 5.45 -15.07 0.97
N TYR A 193 5.81 -14.59 2.16
CA TYR A 193 4.87 -14.37 3.26
C TYR A 193 4.12 -13.04 3.18
N VAL A 194 4.72 -12.01 2.56
CA VAL A 194 4.22 -10.62 2.65
C VAL A 194 3.93 -10.00 1.29
N LEU A 195 4.78 -10.25 0.28
CA LEU A 195 4.69 -9.58 -1.02
C LEU A 195 3.97 -10.40 -2.09
N SER A 196 3.69 -11.68 -1.83
CA SER A 196 2.86 -12.50 -2.72
C SER A 196 1.39 -12.08 -2.66
N ILE A 197 0.62 -12.47 -3.65
CA ILE A 197 -0.84 -12.26 -3.66
C ILE A 197 -1.50 -13.49 -3.03
N PRO A 198 -2.43 -13.30 -2.09
CA PRO A 198 -3.17 -12.08 -1.73
C PRO A 198 -2.53 -11.21 -0.65
N GLN A 199 -1.41 -11.62 -0.04
CA GLN A 199 -0.85 -11.03 1.17
C GLN A 199 -0.48 -9.56 1.02
N ALA A 200 0.14 -9.18 -0.10
CA ALA A 200 0.51 -7.79 -0.36
C ALA A 200 -0.70 -6.86 -0.42
N HIS A 201 -1.78 -7.30 -1.06
CA HIS A 201 -3.03 -6.53 -1.11
C HIS A 201 -3.65 -6.42 0.29
N GLN A 202 -3.72 -7.53 1.02
CA GLN A 202 -4.26 -7.55 2.38
C GLN A 202 -3.44 -6.70 3.35
N LEU A 203 -2.11 -6.65 3.19
CA LEU A 203 -1.26 -5.79 4.03
C LEU A 203 -1.73 -4.34 3.95
N ILE A 204 -2.00 -3.86 2.74
CA ILE A 204 -2.42 -2.48 2.50
C ILE A 204 -3.88 -2.26 2.90
N SER A 205 -4.78 -3.16 2.55
CA SER A 205 -6.22 -2.97 2.71
C SER A 205 -6.77 -3.43 4.08
N HIS A 206 -6.28 -4.57 4.58
CA HIS A 206 -6.82 -5.22 5.78
C HIS A 206 -5.95 -5.07 7.03
N TYR A 207 -4.63 -4.82 6.87
CA TYR A 207 -3.68 -4.79 7.98
C TYR A 207 -2.97 -3.44 8.15
N SER A 208 -3.53 -2.40 7.54
CA SER A 208 -3.16 -1.00 7.78
C SER A 208 -4.25 -0.28 8.57
N VAL A 209 -3.86 0.70 9.36
CA VAL A 209 -4.74 1.59 10.12
C VAL A 209 -4.31 3.02 9.86
N LEU A 210 -5.27 3.91 9.66
CA LEU A 210 -5.05 5.34 9.56
C LEU A 210 -5.28 5.96 10.94
N ASP A 211 -4.25 6.55 11.47
CA ASP A 211 -4.30 7.35 12.68
C ASP A 211 -4.62 8.80 12.32
N ASN A 212 -5.83 9.23 12.62
CA ASN A 212 -6.32 10.55 12.24
C ASN A 212 -5.69 11.68 13.08
N GLU A 213 -5.34 11.41 14.34
CA GLU A 213 -4.73 12.42 15.22
C GLU A 213 -3.27 12.69 14.80
N GLY A 214 -2.53 11.63 14.55
CA GLY A 214 -1.16 11.70 14.11
C GLY A 214 -0.99 11.90 12.60
N GLU A 215 -2.06 11.79 11.80
CA GLU A 215 -2.00 11.73 10.33
C GLU A 215 -0.93 10.74 9.85
N ASN A 216 -0.98 9.54 10.41
CA ASN A 216 -0.02 8.47 10.17
C ASN A 216 -0.70 7.24 9.57
N ILE A 217 0.08 6.51 8.77
CA ILE A 217 -0.25 5.13 8.42
C ILE A 217 0.45 4.22 9.43
N ILE A 218 -0.29 3.26 9.98
CA ILE A 218 0.23 2.22 10.85
C ILE A 218 0.03 0.88 10.15
N LEU A 219 1.10 0.14 9.90
CA LEU A 219 1.03 -1.25 9.48
C LEU A 219 1.08 -2.16 10.71
N LEU A 220 0.17 -3.11 10.76
CA LEU A 220 0.11 -4.06 11.86
C LEU A 220 1.37 -4.95 11.90
N ARG A 221 1.78 -5.31 13.10
CA ARG A 221 2.89 -6.25 13.31
C ARG A 221 2.46 -7.69 13.00
N PRO A 222 3.38 -8.59 12.68
CA PRO A 222 3.06 -9.97 12.30
C PRO A 222 2.14 -10.68 13.28
N TYR A 223 2.42 -10.62 14.60
CA TYR A 223 1.57 -11.27 15.60
C TYR A 223 0.14 -10.71 15.65
N GLN A 224 -0.07 -9.41 15.36
CA GLN A 224 -1.40 -8.81 15.26
C GLN A 224 -2.13 -9.33 14.02
N ILE A 225 -1.43 -9.44 12.90
CA ILE A 225 -1.97 -10.00 11.66
C ILE A 225 -2.36 -11.47 11.85
N HIS A 226 -1.50 -12.27 12.49
CA HIS A 226 -1.80 -13.67 12.80
C HIS A 226 -3.00 -13.82 13.74
N ALA A 227 -3.09 -12.96 14.77
CA ALA A 227 -4.26 -12.92 15.65
C ALA A 227 -5.55 -12.61 14.91
N ILE A 228 -5.56 -11.60 14.03
CA ILE A 228 -6.74 -11.23 13.22
C ILE A 228 -7.12 -12.37 12.26
N LYS A 229 -6.15 -13.05 11.64
CA LYS A 229 -6.42 -14.21 10.79
C LYS A 229 -7.06 -15.35 11.57
N ALA A 230 -6.55 -15.65 12.76
CA ALA A 230 -7.12 -16.68 13.65
C ALA A 230 -8.53 -16.34 14.10
N LEU A 231 -8.79 -15.07 14.46
CA LEU A 231 -10.14 -14.59 14.81
C LEU A 231 -11.12 -14.72 13.64
N LYS A 232 -10.68 -14.37 12.43
CA LYS A 232 -11.51 -14.52 11.22
C LYS A 232 -11.82 -15.99 10.92
N GLU A 233 -10.83 -16.87 11.06
CA GLU A 233 -11.01 -18.31 10.89
C GLU A 233 -12.00 -18.90 11.91
N ALA A 234 -11.84 -18.58 13.21
CA ALA A 234 -12.76 -19.02 14.25
C ALA A 234 -14.18 -18.49 14.02
N ALA A 235 -14.33 -17.22 13.67
CA ALA A 235 -15.62 -16.63 13.35
C ALA A 235 -16.33 -17.33 12.17
N SER A 236 -15.58 -17.69 11.11
CA SER A 236 -16.15 -18.42 9.97
C SER A 236 -16.61 -19.83 10.31
N LYS A 237 -16.08 -20.43 11.36
CA LYS A 237 -16.46 -21.75 11.89
C LYS A 237 -17.46 -21.67 13.03
N HIS A 238 -17.90 -20.47 13.43
CA HIS A 238 -18.72 -20.22 14.64
C HIS A 238 -18.08 -20.76 15.93
N GLU A 239 -16.75 -20.75 16.00
CA GLU A 239 -15.98 -21.18 17.16
C GLU A 239 -15.71 -20.01 18.10
N SER A 240 -15.76 -20.28 19.40
CA SER A 240 -15.33 -19.34 20.45
C SER A 240 -13.86 -19.53 20.74
N GLY A 241 -13.20 -18.44 21.18
CA GLY A 241 -11.77 -18.50 21.49
C GLY A 241 -11.29 -17.24 22.21
N TYR A 242 -10.01 -17.20 22.47
CA TYR A 242 -9.35 -16.03 23.06
C TYR A 242 -8.00 -15.80 22.41
N VAL A 243 -7.55 -14.54 22.45
CA VAL A 243 -6.22 -14.13 22.00
C VAL A 243 -5.44 -13.60 23.19
N TRP A 244 -4.34 -14.26 23.52
CA TRP A 244 -3.48 -13.85 24.62
C TRP A 244 -2.48 -12.80 24.17
N HIS A 245 -2.61 -11.60 24.67
CA HIS A 245 -1.73 -10.47 24.39
C HIS A 245 -1.10 -9.93 25.68
N THR A 246 0.19 -9.63 25.65
CA THR A 246 0.88 -8.96 26.76
C THR A 246 0.46 -7.49 26.85
N THR A 247 0.72 -6.86 28.01
CA THR A 247 0.53 -5.41 28.19
C THR A 247 1.40 -4.63 27.20
N GLY A 248 0.86 -3.58 26.61
CA GLY A 248 1.58 -2.75 25.64
C GLY A 248 1.74 -3.34 24.23
N SER A 249 1.17 -4.53 23.94
CA SER A 249 1.27 -5.17 22.63
C SER A 249 0.29 -4.63 21.58
N GLY A 250 -0.47 -3.57 21.89
CA GLY A 250 -1.44 -2.99 20.95
C GLY A 250 -2.75 -3.77 20.83
N LYS A 251 -3.24 -4.34 21.93
CA LYS A 251 -4.54 -5.05 21.99
C LYS A 251 -5.69 -4.25 21.37
N THR A 252 -5.81 -2.98 21.75
CA THR A 252 -6.86 -2.08 21.25
C THR A 252 -6.81 -1.96 19.71
N LEU A 253 -5.62 -1.78 19.14
CA LEU A 253 -5.44 -1.69 17.70
C LEU A 253 -5.80 -3.00 16.99
N THR A 254 -5.40 -4.14 17.57
CA THR A 254 -5.74 -5.47 17.06
C THR A 254 -7.25 -5.71 17.08
N SER A 255 -7.92 -5.44 18.21
CA SER A 255 -9.37 -5.60 18.38
C SER A 255 -10.15 -4.69 17.42
N TYR A 256 -9.76 -3.42 17.35
CA TYR A 256 -10.37 -2.46 16.41
C TYR A 256 -10.30 -2.97 14.97
N LYS A 257 -9.12 -3.40 14.54
CA LYS A 257 -8.94 -3.85 13.15
C LYS A 257 -9.62 -5.20 12.88
N ALA A 258 -9.62 -6.11 13.85
CA ALA A 258 -10.38 -7.37 13.77
C ALA A 258 -11.87 -7.11 13.60
N SER A 259 -12.46 -6.26 14.44
CA SER A 259 -13.88 -5.90 14.36
C SER A 259 -14.25 -5.27 13.02
N ARG A 260 -13.42 -4.32 12.53
CA ARG A 260 -13.66 -3.74 11.20
C ARG A 260 -13.58 -4.76 10.08
N ASN A 261 -12.62 -5.69 10.15
CA ASN A 261 -12.49 -6.72 9.14
C ASN A 261 -13.63 -7.74 9.16
N LEU A 262 -14.20 -8.03 10.34
CA LEU A 262 -15.35 -8.92 10.48
C LEU A 262 -16.67 -8.25 10.09
N TYR A 263 -16.83 -6.96 10.39
CA TYR A 263 -18.05 -6.21 10.05
C TYR A 263 -18.25 -6.02 8.53
N GLN A 264 -17.19 -6.08 7.77
CA GLN A 264 -17.21 -5.87 6.31
C GLN A 264 -17.25 -7.18 5.50
N ILE A 265 -17.47 -8.31 6.17
CA ILE A 265 -17.78 -9.60 5.56
C ILE A 265 -19.29 -9.72 5.39
#